data_3acbdc93e3a177af68b5660186adcf57
#
_entry.id   3acbdc93e3a177af68b5660186adcf57
#
_cell.length_a   1.000
_cell.length_b   1.000
_cell.length_c   1.000
_cell.angle_alpha   90.00
_cell.angle_beta   90.00
_cell.angle_gamma   90.00
#
_symmetry.space_group_name_H-M   'P 1'
#
loop_
_entity.id
_entity.type
_entity.pdbx_description
1 polymer ?
#
loop_
_entity_poly.entity_id
_entity_poly.type
_entity_poly.pdbx_seq_one_letter_code
_entity_poly.pdbx_strand_id
1 'polypeptide(L)'
;MSGFRRLFVVAAAVMSPALCAAARPDIENGKATFNTMCGVCHSVQKEGGPHEGPNLIGVVGRKAGSQPDFSKYSAALKASGITWSTKALNKFLVSPWERVPGTFMPMQIPDDKTRADVVAFLATLKE
;
A
#
# COMPACT_ATOMS: atom_id res chain seq x y z
N MET A 1 -16.81 74.96 -5.51
CA MET A 1 -15.74 74.13 -6.14
C MET A 1 -15.70 72.83 -5.37
N SER A 2 -16.40 71.84 -5.92
CA SER A 2 -16.61 70.52 -5.24
C SER A 2 -15.56 69.51 -5.72
N GLY A 3 -14.67 69.15 -4.81
CA GLY A 3 -13.66 68.10 -5.06
C GLY A 3 -14.22 66.69 -4.74
N PHE A 4 -14.57 65.94 -5.76
CA PHE A 4 -14.93 64.51 -5.63
C PHE A 4 -13.66 63.68 -5.39
N ARG A 5 -13.41 63.25 -4.15
CA ARG A 5 -12.42 62.23 -3.84
C ARG A 5 -12.96 60.85 -4.22
N ARG A 6 -12.47 60.31 -5.31
CA ARG A 6 -12.72 58.90 -5.68
C ARG A 6 -11.96 57.96 -4.76
N LEU A 7 -12.68 57.26 -3.91
CA LEU A 7 -12.12 56.13 -3.13
C LEU A 7 -11.96 54.94 -4.08
N PHE A 8 -10.70 54.57 -4.33
CA PHE A 8 -10.43 53.26 -4.98
C PHE A 8 -10.46 52.18 -3.92
N VAL A 9 -11.49 51.37 -3.94
CA VAL A 9 -11.53 50.11 -3.15
C VAL A 9 -10.74 49.07 -3.91
N VAL A 10 -9.54 48.76 -3.41
CA VAL A 10 -8.75 47.64 -3.93
C VAL A 10 -9.30 46.38 -3.28
N ALA A 11 -10.05 45.59 -4.02
CA ALA A 11 -10.47 44.26 -3.60
C ALA A 11 -9.27 43.32 -3.66
N ALA A 12 -8.69 42.98 -2.51
CA ALA A 12 -7.70 41.94 -2.41
C ALA A 12 -8.37 40.57 -2.60
N ALA A 13 -8.12 39.94 -3.75
CA ALA A 13 -8.53 38.56 -3.98
C ALA A 13 -7.70 37.62 -3.12
N VAL A 14 -8.31 37.06 -2.08
CA VAL A 14 -7.70 36.02 -1.25
C VAL A 14 -7.71 34.73 -2.05
N MET A 15 -6.59 34.39 -2.68
CA MET A 15 -6.39 33.07 -3.27
C MET A 15 -6.20 32.08 -2.13
N SER A 16 -7.24 31.33 -1.78
CA SER A 16 -7.12 30.17 -0.90
C SER A 16 -6.34 29.08 -1.63
N PRO A 17 -5.23 28.58 -1.07
CA PRO A 17 -4.57 27.40 -1.63
C PRO A 17 -5.51 26.21 -1.50
N ALA A 18 -5.95 25.65 -2.63
CA ALA A 18 -6.63 24.37 -2.64
C ALA A 18 -5.64 23.31 -2.14
N LEU A 19 -5.81 22.90 -0.90
CA LEU A 19 -5.06 21.79 -0.32
C LEU A 19 -5.50 20.53 -1.11
N CYS A 20 -4.63 20.05 -1.99
CA CYS A 20 -4.84 18.79 -2.70
C CYS A 20 -4.70 17.67 -1.66
N ALA A 21 -5.80 17.35 -0.97
CA ALA A 21 -5.85 16.22 -0.06
C ALA A 21 -5.70 14.95 -0.90
N ALA A 22 -4.58 14.24 -0.73
CA ALA A 22 -4.42 12.92 -1.32
C ALA A 22 -5.60 12.05 -0.90
N ALA A 23 -6.28 11.42 -1.87
CA ALA A 23 -7.42 10.56 -1.60
C ALA A 23 -7.01 9.46 -0.62
N ARG A 24 -7.82 9.24 0.43
CA ARG A 24 -7.59 8.15 1.38
C ARG A 24 -7.68 6.82 0.65
N PRO A 25 -6.85 5.82 1.02
CA PRO A 25 -6.97 4.48 0.48
C PRO A 25 -8.36 3.90 0.75
N ASP A 26 -8.87 3.16 -0.23
CA ASP A 26 -10.15 2.45 -0.15
C ASP A 26 -9.90 0.98 0.23
N ILE A 27 -10.24 0.62 1.46
CA ILE A 27 -10.02 -0.72 2.03
C ILE A 27 -10.88 -1.77 1.31
N GLU A 28 -12.13 -1.45 0.95
CA GLU A 28 -13.01 -2.39 0.25
C GLU A 28 -12.52 -2.66 -1.18
N ASN A 29 -12.06 -1.63 -1.88
CA ASN A 29 -11.40 -1.81 -3.17
C ASN A 29 -10.10 -2.61 -3.03
N GLY A 30 -9.33 -2.35 -1.98
CA GLY A 30 -8.12 -3.13 -1.65
C GLY A 30 -8.42 -4.60 -1.41
N LYS A 31 -9.50 -4.92 -0.69
CA LYS A 31 -9.97 -6.28 -0.47
C LYS A 31 -10.41 -6.97 -1.76
N ALA A 32 -11.20 -6.28 -2.59
CA ALA A 32 -11.64 -6.80 -3.88
C ALA A 32 -10.45 -7.10 -4.80
N THR A 33 -9.50 -6.18 -4.89
CA THR A 33 -8.25 -6.35 -5.65
C THR A 33 -7.42 -7.50 -5.09
N PHE A 34 -7.27 -7.59 -3.77
CA PHE A 34 -6.57 -8.70 -3.14
C PHE A 34 -7.18 -10.05 -3.55
N ASN A 35 -8.49 -10.20 -3.46
CA ASN A 35 -9.18 -11.45 -3.78
C ASN A 35 -8.96 -11.89 -5.24
N THR A 36 -8.89 -10.95 -6.17
CA THR A 36 -8.71 -11.26 -7.59
C THR A 36 -7.26 -11.47 -8.01
N MET A 37 -6.32 -10.74 -7.41
CA MET A 37 -4.91 -10.76 -7.82
C MET A 37 -4.02 -11.58 -6.87
N CYS A 38 -4.21 -11.43 -5.58
CA CYS A 38 -3.33 -11.99 -4.54
C CYS A 38 -3.88 -13.30 -3.95
N GLY A 39 -5.19 -13.39 -3.83
CA GLY A 39 -5.89 -14.54 -3.24
C GLY A 39 -5.70 -15.87 -3.96
N VAL A 40 -5.20 -15.83 -5.20
CA VAL A 40 -4.80 -17.05 -5.95
C VAL A 40 -3.63 -17.77 -5.29
N CYS A 41 -2.76 -17.01 -4.58
CA CYS A 41 -1.55 -17.54 -3.96
C CYS A 41 -1.52 -17.36 -2.44
N HIS A 42 -2.22 -16.37 -1.90
CA HIS A 42 -2.18 -16.00 -0.49
C HIS A 42 -3.54 -16.17 0.20
N SER A 43 -3.54 -16.73 1.40
CA SER A 43 -4.68 -16.68 2.31
C SER A 43 -4.56 -15.48 3.27
N VAL A 44 -5.70 -15.02 3.78
CA VAL A 44 -5.81 -14.02 4.86
C VAL A 44 -6.77 -14.49 5.97
N GLN A 45 -7.03 -15.78 6.04
CA GLN A 45 -7.89 -16.39 7.04
C GLN A 45 -7.04 -17.08 8.11
N LYS A 46 -7.45 -17.03 9.38
CA LYS A 46 -6.70 -17.63 10.49
C LYS A 46 -6.43 -19.12 10.29
N GLU A 47 -7.41 -19.85 9.79
CA GLU A 47 -7.32 -21.30 9.53
C GLU A 47 -6.96 -21.60 8.07
N GLY A 48 -6.69 -20.57 7.27
CA GLY A 48 -6.19 -20.71 5.92
C GLY A 48 -4.73 -21.11 5.92
N GLY A 49 -4.45 -22.37 5.60
CA GLY A 49 -3.07 -22.82 5.44
C GLY A 49 -2.33 -22.07 4.33
N PRO A 50 -1.01 -22.28 4.21
CA PRO A 50 -0.23 -21.72 3.12
C PRO A 50 -0.68 -22.36 1.80
N HIS A 51 -0.66 -21.52 0.75
CA HIS A 51 -0.88 -21.95 -0.64
C HIS A 51 0.45 -21.91 -1.41
N GLU A 52 0.46 -21.28 -2.57
CA GLU A 52 1.71 -21.00 -3.30
C GLU A 52 2.52 -19.86 -2.64
N GLY A 53 1.87 -19.02 -1.85
CA GLY A 53 2.48 -17.98 -1.02
C GLY A 53 2.08 -18.14 0.46
N PRO A 54 2.78 -17.44 1.38
CA PRO A 54 2.45 -17.47 2.80
C PRO A 54 1.10 -16.82 3.10
N ASN A 55 0.49 -17.21 4.21
CA ASN A 55 -0.67 -16.51 4.75
C ASN A 55 -0.26 -15.08 5.14
N LEU A 56 -1.07 -14.10 4.76
CA LEU A 56 -0.79 -12.67 4.97
C LEU A 56 -1.55 -12.05 6.15
N ILE A 57 -2.30 -12.86 6.93
CA ILE A 57 -2.87 -12.34 8.18
C ILE A 57 -1.73 -11.86 9.10
N GLY A 58 -1.87 -10.69 9.70
CA GLY A 58 -0.83 -10.12 10.55
C GLY A 58 0.48 -9.75 9.83
N VAL A 59 0.48 -9.61 8.49
CA VAL A 59 1.71 -9.37 7.72
C VAL A 59 2.41 -8.05 8.08
N VAL A 60 1.64 -7.01 8.42
CA VAL A 60 2.23 -5.73 8.84
C VAL A 60 2.90 -5.86 10.20
N GLY A 61 4.19 -5.57 10.26
CA GLY A 61 5.04 -5.75 11.42
C GLY A 61 5.84 -7.05 11.42
N ARG A 62 5.55 -8.00 10.52
CA ARG A 62 6.22 -9.29 10.42
C ARG A 62 7.52 -9.19 9.63
N LYS A 63 8.53 -9.93 10.03
CA LYS A 63 9.78 -10.05 9.29
C LYS A 63 9.57 -10.85 8.00
N ALA A 64 10.15 -10.40 6.90
CA ALA A 64 10.09 -11.11 5.62
C ALA A 64 10.69 -12.52 5.76
N GLY A 65 10.02 -13.49 5.14
CA GLY A 65 10.48 -14.87 5.15
C GLY A 65 10.33 -15.60 6.48
N SER A 66 9.49 -15.12 7.41
CA SER A 66 9.42 -15.63 8.78
C SER A 66 8.16 -16.43 9.12
N GLN A 67 7.19 -16.56 8.22
CA GLN A 67 5.98 -17.34 8.53
C GLN A 67 6.32 -18.83 8.69
N PRO A 68 6.09 -19.43 9.88
CA PRO A 68 6.63 -20.76 10.19
C PRO A 68 6.01 -21.90 9.40
N ASP A 69 4.76 -21.76 8.98
CA ASP A 69 4.02 -22.78 8.22
C ASP A 69 4.26 -22.70 6.70
N PHE A 70 5.07 -21.76 6.24
CA PHE A 70 5.42 -21.61 4.82
C PHE A 70 6.91 -21.86 4.59
N SER A 71 7.24 -22.95 3.91
CA SER A 71 8.64 -23.38 3.69
C SER A 71 9.25 -22.92 2.35
N LYS A 72 8.42 -22.43 1.41
CA LYS A 72 8.83 -22.14 0.02
C LYS A 72 9.37 -20.70 -0.18
N TYR A 73 9.88 -20.05 0.84
CA TYR A 73 10.51 -18.74 0.68
C TYR A 73 11.79 -18.82 -0.16
N SER A 74 12.00 -17.83 -1.03
CA SER A 74 13.32 -17.67 -1.68
C SER A 74 14.40 -17.32 -0.65
N ALA A 75 15.63 -17.75 -0.90
CA ALA A 75 16.77 -17.38 -0.08
C ALA A 75 16.94 -15.85 -0.03
N ALA A 76 16.70 -15.17 -1.17
CA ALA A 76 16.77 -13.72 -1.28
C ALA A 76 15.79 -13.02 -0.34
N LEU A 77 14.54 -13.49 -0.25
CA LEU A 77 13.55 -12.89 0.63
C LEU A 77 13.89 -13.11 2.11
N LYS A 78 14.32 -14.31 2.47
CA LYS A 78 14.80 -14.62 3.85
C LYS A 78 15.98 -13.73 4.26
N ALA A 79 16.90 -13.47 3.34
CA ALA A 79 18.10 -12.68 3.59
C ALA A 79 17.87 -11.16 3.47
N SER A 80 16.69 -10.73 3.03
CA SER A 80 16.41 -9.32 2.72
C SER A 80 16.46 -8.40 3.94
N GLY A 81 16.23 -8.93 5.15
CA GLY A 81 16.16 -8.14 6.38
C GLY A 81 14.95 -7.21 6.47
N ILE A 82 13.99 -7.33 5.56
CA ILE A 82 12.80 -6.48 5.52
C ILE A 82 11.86 -6.83 6.68
N THR A 83 11.39 -5.81 7.38
CA THR A 83 10.19 -5.90 8.21
C THR A 83 9.05 -5.24 7.46
N TRP A 84 7.93 -5.94 7.30
CA TRP A 84 6.79 -5.48 6.52
C TRP A 84 6.05 -4.35 7.23
N SER A 85 6.49 -3.12 7.03
CA SER A 85 5.66 -1.93 7.26
C SER A 85 4.75 -1.68 6.04
N THR A 86 3.74 -0.84 6.19
CA THR A 86 2.93 -0.40 5.04
C THR A 86 3.80 0.24 3.94
N LYS A 87 4.82 1.00 4.32
CA LYS A 87 5.80 1.59 3.40
C LYS A 87 6.64 0.51 2.70
N ALA A 88 7.09 -0.52 3.43
CA ALA A 88 7.89 -1.61 2.85
C ALA A 88 7.04 -2.45 1.88
N LEU A 89 5.80 -2.77 2.24
CA LEU A 89 4.84 -3.45 1.36
C LEU A 89 4.57 -2.64 0.09
N ASN A 90 4.32 -1.33 0.24
CA ASN A 90 4.10 -0.46 -0.91
C ASN A 90 5.29 -0.49 -1.89
N LYS A 91 6.52 -0.36 -1.38
CA LYS A 91 7.73 -0.43 -2.21
C LYS A 91 7.94 -1.80 -2.86
N PHE A 92 7.66 -2.88 -2.14
CA PHE A 92 7.82 -4.24 -2.65
C PHE A 92 6.82 -4.54 -3.77
N LEU A 93 5.57 -4.15 -3.61
CA LEU A 93 4.50 -4.42 -4.58
C LEU A 93 4.62 -3.61 -5.88
N VAL A 94 5.40 -2.54 -5.93
CA VAL A 94 5.71 -1.85 -7.20
C VAL A 94 6.40 -2.81 -8.17
N SER A 95 7.47 -3.46 -7.71
CA SER A 95 8.24 -4.45 -8.45
C SER A 95 8.99 -5.35 -7.45
N PRO A 96 8.42 -6.51 -7.10
CA PRO A 96 9.08 -7.42 -6.15
C PRO A 96 10.49 -7.81 -6.57
N TRP A 97 10.73 -8.03 -7.85
CA TRP A 97 12.03 -8.45 -8.37
C TRP A 97 13.11 -7.36 -8.30
N GLU A 98 12.72 -6.11 -8.48
CA GLU A 98 13.65 -4.99 -8.31
C GLU A 98 13.94 -4.76 -6.82
N ARG A 99 12.94 -4.93 -5.97
CA ARG A 99 13.09 -4.71 -4.52
C ARG A 99 13.86 -5.83 -3.83
N VAL A 100 13.63 -7.08 -4.25
CA VAL A 100 14.28 -8.29 -3.74
C VAL A 100 14.65 -9.19 -4.92
N PRO A 101 15.79 -8.93 -5.58
CA PRO A 101 16.26 -9.79 -6.68
C PRO A 101 16.38 -11.24 -6.23
N GLY A 102 15.73 -12.14 -6.95
CA GLY A 102 15.65 -13.57 -6.61
C GLY A 102 14.40 -13.97 -5.82
N THR A 103 13.47 -13.06 -5.55
CA THR A 103 12.14 -13.42 -5.02
C THR A 103 11.38 -14.30 -6.00
N PHE A 104 10.56 -15.21 -5.46
CA PHE A 104 9.69 -16.06 -6.28
C PHE A 104 8.32 -15.43 -6.56
N MET A 105 7.99 -14.32 -5.94
CA MET A 105 6.72 -13.64 -6.14
C MET A 105 6.70 -12.89 -7.48
N PRO A 106 5.84 -13.29 -8.43
CA PRO A 106 5.83 -12.70 -9.77
C PRO A 106 4.89 -11.50 -9.90
N MET A 107 4.00 -11.28 -8.92
CA MET A 107 2.94 -10.29 -8.99
C MET A 107 3.44 -8.90 -8.63
N GLN A 108 3.07 -7.90 -9.42
CA GLN A 108 3.35 -6.48 -9.19
C GLN A 108 2.07 -5.65 -9.30
N ILE A 109 2.02 -4.53 -8.62
CA ILE A 109 0.92 -3.55 -8.67
C ILE A 109 1.54 -2.17 -8.94
N PRO A 110 1.75 -1.81 -10.21
CA PRO A 110 2.40 -0.55 -10.58
C PRO A 110 1.53 0.68 -10.32
N ASP A 111 0.20 0.54 -10.40
CA ASP A 111 -0.73 1.65 -10.14
C ASP A 111 -0.72 2.05 -8.65
N ASP A 112 -0.42 3.32 -8.39
CA ASP A 112 -0.23 3.85 -7.03
C ASP A 112 -1.50 3.76 -6.17
N LYS A 113 -2.66 4.06 -6.76
CA LYS A 113 -3.94 4.03 -6.05
C LYS A 113 -4.33 2.61 -5.67
N THR A 114 -4.32 1.71 -6.63
CA THR A 114 -4.64 0.29 -6.43
C THR A 114 -3.71 -0.33 -5.40
N ARG A 115 -2.42 -0.02 -5.47
CA ARG A 115 -1.42 -0.52 -4.51
C ARG A 115 -1.65 0.03 -3.10
N ALA A 116 -1.96 1.32 -2.97
CA ALA A 116 -2.29 1.93 -1.68
C ALA A 116 -3.53 1.29 -1.05
N ASP A 117 -4.55 0.99 -1.84
CA ASP A 117 -5.78 0.34 -1.39
C ASP A 117 -5.49 -1.09 -0.87
N VAL A 118 -4.70 -1.88 -1.61
CA VAL A 118 -4.29 -3.23 -1.19
C VAL A 118 -3.47 -3.19 0.09
N VAL A 119 -2.50 -2.29 0.20
CA VAL A 119 -1.68 -2.15 1.41
C VAL A 119 -2.52 -1.72 2.61
N ALA A 120 -3.49 -0.83 2.42
CA ALA A 120 -4.42 -0.43 3.47
C ALA A 120 -5.29 -1.61 3.94
N PHE A 121 -5.80 -2.43 3.01
CA PHE A 121 -6.49 -3.66 3.36
C PHE A 121 -5.60 -4.61 4.17
N LEU A 122 -4.38 -4.90 3.72
CA LEU A 122 -3.44 -5.76 4.44
C LEU A 122 -3.15 -5.25 5.85
N ALA A 123 -3.10 -3.93 6.06
CA ALA A 123 -2.89 -3.33 7.37
C ALA A 123 -4.07 -3.54 8.35
N THR A 124 -5.26 -3.90 7.85
CA THR A 124 -6.41 -4.24 8.70
C THR A 124 -6.37 -5.65 9.26
N LEU A 125 -5.56 -6.53 8.65
CA LEU A 125 -5.49 -7.94 9.00
C LEU A 125 -4.67 -8.15 10.27
N LYS A 126 -5.33 -8.51 11.35
CA LYS A 126 -4.72 -8.83 12.66
C LYS A 126 -4.89 -10.31 12.98
N GLU A 127 -3.86 -10.88 13.63
CA GLU A 127 -3.93 -12.24 14.16
C GLU A 127 -4.94 -12.37 15.30
#